data_08478059ad3b1cf538e6e1062c6e14bb
#
_entry.id   08478059ad3b1cf538e6e1062c6e14bb
#
_cell.length_a   1.000
_cell.length_b   1.000
_cell.length_c   1.000
_cell.angle_alpha   90.00
_cell.angle_beta   90.00
_cell.angle_gamma   90.00
#
_symmetry.space_group_name_H-M   'P 1'
#
loop_
_entity.id
_entity.type
_entity.pdbx_description
1 polymer ?
#
loop_
_entity_poly.entity_id
_entity_poly.type
_entity_poly.pdbx_seq_one_letter_code
_entity_poly.pdbx_strand_id
1 'polypeptide(L)' 'MNLDLMLYEELVKILADLHEQLILELGAGKAQSFDDYRYRVGRLKGISDALNAAQEAQKKVLGLERK' A
#
# COMPACT_ATOMS: atom_id res chain seq x y z
N MET A 1 -3.01 2.21 -25.68
CA MET A 1 -2.38 2.29 -24.34
C MET A 1 -3.47 2.45 -23.28
N ASN A 2 -3.39 1.67 -22.22
CA ASN A 2 -4.42 1.69 -21.18
C ASN A 2 -3.97 2.59 -20.01
N LEU A 3 -4.56 3.79 -19.92
CA LEU A 3 -4.23 4.76 -18.87
C LEU A 3 -4.63 4.25 -17.48
N ASP A 4 -5.71 3.47 -17.40
CA ASP A 4 -6.17 2.90 -16.13
C ASP A 4 -5.15 1.91 -15.58
N LEU A 5 -4.54 1.11 -16.45
CA LEU A 5 -3.51 0.17 -16.04
C LEU A 5 -2.25 0.91 -15.59
N MET A 6 -1.88 1.97 -16.30
CA MET A 6 -0.72 2.79 -15.92
C MET A 6 -0.94 3.46 -14.56
N LEU A 7 -2.13 3.98 -14.34
CA LEU A 7 -2.49 4.59 -13.06
C LEU A 7 -2.42 3.57 -11.93
N TYR A 8 -2.95 2.37 -12.16
CA TYR A 8 -2.91 1.29 -11.18
C TYR A 8 -1.47 0.93 -10.82
N GLU A 9 -0.62 0.74 -11.84
CA GLU A 9 0.77 0.35 -11.61
C GLU A 9 1.53 1.43 -10.83
N GLU A 10 1.30 2.69 -11.16
CA GLU A 10 1.93 3.80 -10.45
C GLU A 10 1.45 3.90 -9.01
N LEU A 11 0.16 3.71 -8.78
CA LEU A 11 -0.41 3.72 -7.43
C LEU A 11 0.19 2.60 -6.57
N VAL A 12 0.26 1.40 -7.11
CA VAL A 12 0.84 0.26 -6.39
C VAL A 12 2.31 0.52 -6.05
N LYS A 13 3.04 1.10 -6.99
CA LYS A 13 4.45 1.45 -6.76
C LYS A 13 4.61 2.45 -5.62
N ILE A 14 3.80 3.50 -5.62
CA ILE A 14 3.86 4.52 -4.57
C ILE A 14 3.53 3.90 -3.21
N LEU A 15 2.47 3.09 -3.15
CA LEU A 15 2.07 2.44 -1.90
C LEU A 15 3.14 1.47 -1.41
N ALA A 16 3.76 0.72 -2.33
CA ALA A 16 4.82 -0.22 -1.96
C ALA A 16 6.04 0.51 -1.41
N ASP A 17 6.41 1.65 -2.00
CA ASP A 17 7.52 2.47 -1.53
C ASP A 17 7.23 3.03 -0.13
N LEU A 18 6.01 3.51 0.11
CA LEU A 18 5.59 3.99 1.43
C LEU A 18 5.64 2.87 2.47
N HIS A 19 5.20 1.68 2.09
CA HIS A 19 5.22 0.52 2.97
C HIS A 19 6.65 0.20 3.38
N GLU A 20 7.56 0.16 2.42
CA GLU A 20 8.97 -0.11 2.69
C GLU A 20 9.59 0.95 3.59
N GLN A 21 9.31 2.24 3.33
CA GLN A 21 9.81 3.32 4.18
C GLN A 21 9.37 3.15 5.63
N LEU A 22 8.11 2.80 5.86
CA LEU A 22 7.59 2.62 7.21
C LEU A 22 8.23 1.43 7.91
N ILE A 23 8.49 0.34 7.18
CA ILE A 23 9.19 -0.80 7.73
C ILE A 23 10.61 -0.40 8.15
N LEU A 24 11.31 0.33 7.29
CA LEU A 24 12.67 0.78 7.58
C LEU A 24 12.71 1.71 8.78
N GLU A 25 11.75 2.62 8.91
CA GLU A 25 11.66 3.52 10.05
C GLU A 25 11.46 2.76 11.36
N LEU A 26 10.59 1.78 11.37
CA LEU A 26 10.38 0.95 12.56
C LEU A 26 11.63 0.16 12.91
N GLY A 27 12.28 -0.43 11.90
CA GLY A 27 13.50 -1.19 12.10
C GLY A 27 14.67 -0.34 12.56
N ALA A 28 14.67 0.95 12.21
CA ALA A 28 15.71 1.89 12.62
C ALA A 28 15.46 2.49 14.03
N GLY A 29 14.36 2.11 14.69
CA GLY A 29 14.04 2.60 16.02
C GLY A 29 13.56 4.04 16.03
N LYS A 30 12.88 4.48 14.97
CA LYS A 30 12.38 5.87 14.89
C LYS A 30 11.23 6.16 15.83
N ALA A 31 10.56 5.12 16.34
CA ALA A 31 9.45 5.32 17.27
C ALA A 31 9.98 5.87 18.60
N GLN A 32 9.39 6.96 19.07
CA GLN A 32 9.85 7.68 20.28
C GLN A 32 9.08 7.27 21.52
N SER A 33 7.96 6.60 21.37
CA SER A 33 7.12 6.17 22.47
C SER A 33 6.30 4.97 22.03
N PHE A 34 5.63 4.33 23.01
CA PHE A 34 4.73 3.23 22.68
C PHE A 34 3.55 3.68 21.80
N ASP A 35 3.03 4.87 22.10
CA ASP A 35 1.93 5.42 21.28
C ASP A 35 2.39 5.73 19.87
N ASP A 36 3.58 6.28 19.71
CA ASP A 36 4.15 6.54 18.39
C ASP A 36 4.38 5.23 17.64
N TYR A 37 4.87 4.21 18.33
CA TYR A 37 5.04 2.89 17.74
C TYR A 37 3.71 2.34 17.22
N ARG A 38 2.66 2.41 18.05
CA ARG A 38 1.33 1.95 17.64
C ARG A 38 0.80 2.73 16.46
N TYR A 39 1.03 4.04 16.42
CA TYR A 39 0.62 4.88 15.30
C TYR A 39 1.32 4.44 14.01
N ARG A 40 2.63 4.21 14.08
CA ARG A 40 3.41 3.80 12.90
C ARG A 40 3.00 2.41 12.41
N VAL A 41 2.74 1.49 13.32
CA VAL A 41 2.24 0.15 12.95
C VAL A 41 0.86 0.27 12.31
N GLY A 42 0.00 1.13 12.83
CA GLY A 42 -1.32 1.37 12.23
C GLY A 42 -1.23 1.92 10.81
N ARG A 43 -0.30 2.85 10.57
CA ARG A 43 -0.07 3.37 9.22
C ARG A 43 0.41 2.27 8.27
N LEU A 44 1.32 1.44 8.75
CA LEU A 44 1.85 0.32 7.96
C LEU A 44 0.73 -0.65 7.58
N LYS A 45 -0.12 -0.99 8.55
CA LYS A 45 -1.27 -1.86 8.30
C LYS A 45 -2.23 -1.22 7.31
N GLY A 46 -2.50 0.08 7.45
CA GLY A 46 -3.39 0.80 6.54
C GLY A 46 -2.89 0.77 5.10
N ILE A 47 -1.59 0.95 4.90
CA ILE A 47 -1.00 0.89 3.55
C ILE A 47 -1.04 -0.52 3.00
N SER A 48 -0.79 -1.53 3.84
CA SER A 48 -0.92 -2.93 3.46
C SER A 48 -2.35 -3.25 3.02
N ASP A 49 -3.33 -2.77 3.78
CA ASP A 49 -4.75 -2.94 3.43
C ASP A 49 -5.08 -2.25 2.11
N ALA A 50 -4.51 -1.05 1.88
CA ALA A 50 -4.71 -0.33 0.63
C ALA A 50 -4.12 -1.07 -0.57
N LEU A 51 -2.95 -1.67 -0.41
CA LEU A 51 -2.35 -2.49 -1.47
C LEU A 51 -3.23 -3.68 -1.81
N ASN A 52 -3.74 -4.36 -0.80
CA ASN A 52 -4.64 -5.50 -1.01
C ASN A 52 -5.93 -5.07 -1.68
N ALA A 53 -6.48 -3.92 -1.28
CA ALA A 53 -7.70 -3.40 -1.89
C ALA A 53 -7.48 -3.03 -3.36
N ALA A 54 -6.33 -2.44 -3.69
CA ALA A 54 -6.01 -2.09 -5.07
C ALA A 54 -5.91 -3.36 -5.94
N GLN A 55 -5.29 -4.41 -5.42
CA GLN A 55 -5.18 -5.67 -6.15
C GLN A 55 -6.55 -6.32 -6.35
N GLU A 56 -7.41 -6.27 -5.35
CA GLU A 56 -8.77 -6.78 -5.47
C GLU A 56 -9.58 -6.01 -6.50
N ALA A 57 -9.45 -4.68 -6.48
CA ALA A 57 -10.14 -3.84 -7.45
C ALA A 57 -9.72 -4.19 -8.88
N GLN A 58 -8.42 -4.41 -9.08
CA GLN A 58 -7.92 -4.79 -10.40
C GLN A 58 -8.50 -6.12 -10.86
N LYS A 59 -8.56 -7.10 -9.96
CA LYS A 59 -9.13 -8.41 -10.30
C LYS A 59 -10.58 -8.30 -10.71
N LYS A 60 -11.35 -7.46 -10.01
CA LYS A 60 -12.77 -7.25 -10.34
C LYS A 60 -12.93 -6.61 -11.71
N VAL A 61 -12.11 -5.60 -12.01
CA VAL A 61 -12.17 -4.92 -13.31
C VAL A 61 -11.79 -5.90 -14.42
N LEU A 62 -10.72 -6.66 -14.24
CA LEU A 62 -10.31 -7.66 -15.23
C LEU A 62 -11.38 -8.75 -15.42
N GLY A 63 -12.05 -9.16 -14.35
CA GLY A 63 -13.13 -10.12 -14.43
C GLY A 63 -14.31 -9.61 -15.24
N LEU A 64 -14.61 -8.31 -15.08
CA LEU A 64 -15.67 -7.68 -15.86
C LEU A 64 -15.30 -7.59 -17.35
N GLU A 65 -14.04 -7.28 -17.65
CA GLU A 65 -13.57 -7.17 -19.02
C GLU A 65 -13.56 -8.51 -19.77
N ARG A 66 -13.44 -9.61 -19.04
CA ARG A 66 -13.39 -10.94 -19.62
C ARG A 66 -14.76 -11.51 -20.00
N LYS A 67 -15.82 -10.88 -19.54
CA LYS A 67 -17.18 -11.28 -19.92
C LYS A 67 -17.61 -10.60 -21.23
#